data_c482cf74023fa1145c9507e10bd324cf
#
_entry.id   c482cf74023fa1145c9507e10bd324cf
#
_cell.length_a   1.000
_cell.length_b   1.000
_cell.length_c   1.000
_cell.angle_alpha   90.00
_cell.angle_beta   90.00
_cell.angle_gamma   90.00
#
_symmetry.space_group_name_H-M   'P 1'
#
loop_
_entity.id
_entity.type
_entity.pdbx_description
1 polymer ?
#
loop_
_entity_poly.entity_id
_entity_poly.type
_entity_poly.pdbx_seq_one_letter_code
_entity_poly.pdbx_strand_id
1 'polypeptide(L)'
;MNTSKTSIFSILLLYFCCFSTNAQVTLDKKDATWRLLVNGQPFVVKGATFGHENDVANYDAYFKDLQSLGVNTLRTWATGKNTKKFLDAAHKYNIKVMVGIWMRHGRPGMEDDDSFDYLQDMEGMEAMYETSIRVVEMYKDHPAVLTWGVGNEVYLNMATDAEKEAYSKFLERVCSDIKKIDKNHPISSTEAWTFGLEWWQKYVPSVDIYGLNCYGAGANFLQEELKKRAIDKPYIITEFNVTGEWDIKNEKNGVKVEPSDEEKYNTIVDGYHNWIQNKSQCLGVYVFHYANGNDFGTPWLFTHHRGLYRPTYWGIRKAYTRKEPTNAIPKIKTFELPETTLESHTWIPVSLEVLDAENEDLTVTFFYNQRTGSRKRRSQINKVNSKGSLKDGFEIQIPKEHGAVKVYVNVQDTFNNVGIASTGIKVNDEDAKNKKYLVPKVTLPFYVYKDGNDLPYMPTGYMGNYKAMSVDTQNTDEVHAGNYAIKIEYKERSGWYGLAFVDPKDDWGETLGGYEIEGAKKFSFWAKANRDGVTATIGFGLIDNDKPFPDTAKKSKKLELTSEWKKYTFKIKRENLSCIRSGLVLFSSSFGFPQTIYIDEVVFE
;
A
#
# COMPACT_ATOMS: atom_id res chain seq x y z
N MET A 1 -1.11 64.61 -64.98
CA MET A 1 -1.69 63.27 -65.08
C MET A 1 -1.20 62.49 -63.89
N ASN A 2 -2.03 62.41 -62.84
CA ASN A 2 -1.72 61.68 -61.64
C ASN A 2 -2.51 60.37 -61.66
N THR A 3 -1.80 59.26 -61.61
CA THR A 3 -2.41 57.94 -61.44
C THR A 3 -2.22 57.46 -59.99
N SER A 4 -3.28 57.48 -59.26
CA SER A 4 -3.34 56.89 -57.87
C SER A 4 -3.36 55.37 -57.96
N LYS A 5 -2.39 54.72 -57.32
CA LYS A 5 -2.42 53.26 -57.03
C LYS A 5 -3.13 52.99 -55.72
N THR A 6 -4.30 52.36 -55.80
CA THR A 6 -5.04 51.86 -54.67
C THR A 6 -4.47 50.49 -54.31
N SER A 7 -3.82 50.36 -53.13
CA SER A 7 -3.39 49.10 -52.59
C SER A 7 -4.56 48.50 -51.78
N ILE A 8 -5.04 47.32 -52.25
CA ILE A 8 -6.01 46.50 -51.51
C ILE A 8 -5.23 45.65 -50.52
N PHE A 9 -5.37 45.95 -49.23
CA PHE A 9 -4.88 45.12 -48.13
C PHE A 9 -5.92 44.03 -47.86
N SER A 10 -5.65 42.80 -48.29
CA SER A 10 -6.46 41.62 -47.89
C SER A 10 -6.08 41.21 -46.50
N ILE A 11 -6.95 41.49 -45.51
CA ILE A 11 -6.86 40.97 -44.15
C ILE A 11 -7.33 39.52 -44.17
N LEU A 12 -6.39 38.59 -44.08
CA LEU A 12 -6.65 37.17 -43.88
C LEU A 12 -6.99 37.00 -42.39
N LEU A 13 -8.29 36.93 -42.06
CA LEU A 13 -8.77 36.56 -40.72
C LEU A 13 -8.54 35.06 -40.53
N LEU A 14 -7.45 34.67 -39.86
CA LEU A 14 -7.25 33.33 -39.36
C LEU A 14 -8.22 33.12 -38.18
N TYR A 15 -9.32 32.47 -38.49
CA TYR A 15 -10.20 31.89 -37.47
C TYR A 15 -9.43 30.76 -36.79
N PHE A 16 -8.82 31.05 -35.63
CA PHE A 16 -8.39 30.01 -34.69
C PHE A 16 -9.66 29.41 -34.07
N CYS A 17 -10.25 28.42 -34.72
CA CYS A 17 -11.18 27.51 -34.07
C CYS A 17 -10.40 26.78 -32.97
N CYS A 18 -10.51 27.22 -31.71
CA CYS A 18 -10.18 26.40 -30.58
C CYS A 18 -11.16 25.23 -30.53
N PHE A 19 -10.95 24.22 -31.37
CA PHE A 19 -11.54 22.92 -31.11
C PHE A 19 -10.81 22.39 -29.87
N SER A 20 -11.52 22.29 -28.77
CA SER A 20 -11.15 21.41 -27.66
C SER A 20 -11.16 20.00 -28.21
N THR A 21 -10.06 19.58 -28.82
CA THR A 21 -9.95 18.21 -29.29
C THR A 21 -9.68 17.36 -28.05
N ASN A 22 -10.65 16.56 -27.67
CA ASN A 22 -10.46 15.47 -26.71
C ASN A 22 -9.19 14.71 -27.11
N ALA A 23 -8.36 14.36 -26.14
CA ALA A 23 -7.17 13.60 -26.44
C ALA A 23 -7.58 12.21 -26.93
N GLN A 24 -7.30 11.90 -28.20
CA GLN A 24 -7.49 10.54 -28.69
C GLN A 24 -6.24 9.73 -28.35
N VAL A 25 -6.41 8.67 -27.59
CA VAL A 25 -5.35 7.74 -27.19
C VAL A 25 -5.64 6.38 -27.83
N THR A 26 -4.70 5.90 -28.61
CA THR A 26 -4.86 4.64 -29.34
C THR A 26 -3.65 3.73 -29.16
N LEU A 27 -3.88 2.44 -29.32
CA LEU A 27 -2.82 1.44 -29.40
C LEU A 27 -2.57 1.08 -30.86
N ASP A 28 -1.31 0.96 -31.21
CA ASP A 28 -0.85 0.55 -32.53
C ASP A 28 0.26 -0.50 -32.39
N LYS A 29 0.32 -1.41 -33.36
CA LYS A 29 1.37 -2.42 -33.41
C LYS A 29 2.08 -2.36 -34.76
N LYS A 30 3.35 -1.98 -34.72
CA LYS A 30 4.20 -1.91 -35.92
C LYS A 30 5.45 -2.76 -35.70
N ASP A 31 5.76 -3.61 -36.69
CA ASP A 31 6.95 -4.47 -36.67
C ASP A 31 7.09 -5.28 -35.35
N ALA A 32 5.98 -5.90 -34.92
CA ALA A 32 5.85 -6.64 -33.66
C ALA A 32 6.05 -5.80 -32.37
N THR A 33 6.16 -4.48 -32.47
CA THR A 33 6.30 -3.57 -31.34
C THR A 33 5.01 -2.81 -31.08
N TRP A 34 4.50 -2.90 -29.87
CA TRP A 34 3.34 -2.14 -29.41
C TRP A 34 3.71 -0.68 -29.13
N ARG A 35 2.81 0.23 -29.46
CA ARG A 35 2.95 1.66 -29.24
C ARG A 35 1.67 2.26 -28.72
N LEU A 36 1.81 3.20 -27.78
CA LEU A 36 0.74 4.09 -27.35
C LEU A 36 0.85 5.38 -28.19
N LEU A 37 -0.25 5.82 -28.76
CA LEU A 37 -0.31 7.05 -29.53
C LEU A 37 -1.27 8.02 -28.84
N VAL A 38 -0.86 9.28 -28.70
CA VAL A 38 -1.70 10.38 -28.23
C VAL A 38 -1.86 11.36 -29.39
N ASN A 39 -3.09 11.56 -29.87
CA ASN A 39 -3.37 12.35 -31.08
C ASN A 39 -2.53 11.92 -32.30
N GLY A 40 -2.37 10.59 -32.46
CA GLY A 40 -1.59 9.99 -33.52
C GLY A 40 -0.06 10.08 -33.38
N GLN A 41 0.45 10.69 -32.31
CA GLN A 41 1.88 10.79 -32.05
C GLN A 41 2.34 9.73 -31.02
N PRO A 42 3.49 9.06 -31.23
CA PRO A 42 4.04 8.11 -30.27
C PRO A 42 4.23 8.72 -28.88
N PHE A 43 3.74 8.02 -27.87
CA PHE A 43 3.83 8.43 -26.46
C PHE A 43 4.42 7.29 -25.64
N VAL A 44 5.62 7.49 -25.11
CA VAL A 44 6.25 6.56 -24.17
C VAL A 44 5.90 6.99 -22.75
N VAL A 45 5.34 6.08 -21.96
CA VAL A 45 4.98 6.33 -20.57
C VAL A 45 6.25 6.50 -19.73
N LYS A 46 6.50 7.71 -19.28
CA LYS A 46 7.52 8.12 -18.31
C LYS A 46 6.79 8.64 -17.09
N GLY A 47 6.27 7.72 -16.29
CA GLY A 47 5.29 8.04 -15.26
C GLY A 47 5.84 8.02 -13.85
N ALA A 48 5.01 8.54 -12.95
CA ALA A 48 5.12 8.36 -11.51
C ALA A 48 3.72 8.09 -10.92
N THR A 49 3.67 7.30 -9.86
CA THR A 49 2.46 7.21 -9.03
C THR A 49 2.40 8.44 -8.13
N PHE A 50 1.19 8.94 -7.82
CA PHE A 50 1.02 10.22 -7.14
C PHE A 50 0.20 10.05 -5.86
N GLY A 51 0.75 10.49 -4.74
CA GLY A 51 0.15 10.35 -3.40
C GLY A 51 -0.17 11.67 -2.69
N HIS A 52 -0.34 12.78 -3.45
CA HIS A 52 -0.67 14.10 -2.89
C HIS A 52 -2.03 14.62 -3.36
N GLU A 53 -2.98 13.75 -3.68
CA GLU A 53 -4.28 14.13 -4.27
C GLU A 53 -5.10 15.07 -3.36
N ASN A 54 -4.81 15.06 -2.07
CA ASN A 54 -5.51 15.92 -1.11
C ASN A 54 -4.84 17.27 -0.87
N ASP A 55 -3.60 17.47 -1.34
CA ASP A 55 -2.83 18.70 -1.14
C ASP A 55 -2.94 19.65 -2.35
N VAL A 56 -4.17 20.08 -2.62
CA VAL A 56 -4.51 20.90 -3.79
C VAL A 56 -3.74 22.23 -3.83
N ALA A 57 -3.43 22.80 -2.67
CA ALA A 57 -2.73 24.07 -2.59
C ALA A 57 -1.32 24.03 -3.21
N ASN A 58 -0.69 22.87 -3.22
CA ASN A 58 0.68 22.66 -3.68
C ASN A 58 0.77 21.99 -5.07
N TYR A 59 -0.34 21.77 -5.77
CA TYR A 59 -0.33 21.13 -7.08
C TYR A 59 0.63 21.78 -8.07
N ASP A 60 0.65 23.10 -8.16
CA ASP A 60 1.55 23.82 -9.08
C ASP A 60 3.03 23.50 -8.80
N ALA A 61 3.41 23.41 -7.54
CA ALA A 61 4.77 23.04 -7.16
C ALA A 61 5.09 21.59 -7.53
N TYR A 62 4.20 20.66 -7.20
CA TYR A 62 4.38 19.24 -7.50
C TYR A 62 4.45 18.96 -9.01
N PHE A 63 3.53 19.53 -9.80
CA PHE A 63 3.52 19.29 -11.24
C PHE A 63 4.71 19.93 -11.95
N LYS A 64 5.17 21.09 -11.51
CA LYS A 64 6.39 21.73 -12.02
C LYS A 64 7.63 20.89 -11.69
N ASP A 65 7.69 20.34 -10.49
CA ASP A 65 8.76 19.47 -10.04
C ASP A 65 8.80 18.18 -10.88
N LEU A 66 7.67 17.47 -11.00
CA LEU A 66 7.53 16.28 -11.84
C LEU A 66 7.90 16.52 -13.31
N GLN A 67 7.50 17.67 -13.87
CA GLN A 67 7.89 18.06 -15.22
C GLN A 67 9.42 18.21 -15.33
N SER A 68 10.08 18.76 -14.30
CA SER A 68 11.54 18.90 -14.27
C SER A 68 12.28 17.56 -14.27
N LEU A 69 11.64 16.52 -13.73
CA LEU A 69 12.12 15.13 -13.76
C LEU A 69 11.93 14.46 -15.13
N GLY A 70 11.18 15.06 -16.03
CA GLY A 70 10.80 14.46 -17.31
C GLY A 70 9.61 13.51 -17.23
N VAL A 71 8.87 13.56 -16.13
CA VAL A 71 7.59 12.83 -15.97
C VAL A 71 6.56 13.43 -16.92
N ASN A 72 5.92 12.58 -17.71
CA ASN A 72 4.90 12.99 -18.69
C ASN A 72 3.51 12.42 -18.38
N THR A 73 3.41 11.56 -17.39
CA THR A 73 2.14 10.99 -16.96
C THR A 73 2.15 10.60 -15.47
N LEU A 74 0.99 10.69 -14.83
CA LEU A 74 0.78 10.27 -13.45
C LEU A 74 -0.24 9.15 -13.37
N ARG A 75 -0.14 8.32 -12.34
CA ARG A 75 -1.13 7.30 -12.02
C ARG A 75 -1.74 7.56 -10.65
N THR A 76 -3.07 7.51 -10.59
CA THR A 76 -3.84 7.44 -9.35
C THR A 76 -4.48 6.05 -9.20
N TRP A 77 -4.90 5.69 -7.98
CA TRP A 77 -5.58 4.41 -7.73
C TRP A 77 -7.11 4.56 -7.73
N ALA A 78 -7.57 5.75 -7.36
CA ALA A 78 -8.99 6.06 -7.23
C ALA A 78 -9.27 7.49 -7.64
N THR A 79 -10.55 7.81 -7.76
CA THR A 79 -11.04 9.17 -7.93
C THR A 79 -11.66 9.69 -6.63
N GLY A 80 -11.68 11.01 -6.47
CA GLY A 80 -12.24 11.66 -5.29
C GLY A 80 -12.67 13.10 -5.56
N LYS A 81 -13.00 13.83 -4.52
CA LYS A 81 -13.48 15.22 -4.59
C LYS A 81 -12.54 16.20 -5.30
N ASN A 82 -11.26 15.88 -5.36
CA ASN A 82 -10.22 16.74 -5.95
C ASN A 82 -9.82 16.30 -7.37
N THR A 83 -10.36 15.21 -7.90
CA THR A 83 -9.94 14.63 -9.20
C THR A 83 -9.99 15.65 -10.33
N LYS A 84 -11.05 16.46 -10.42
CA LYS A 84 -11.10 17.50 -11.47
C LYS A 84 -9.96 18.50 -11.35
N LYS A 85 -9.69 19.01 -10.15
CA LYS A 85 -8.59 19.95 -9.91
C LYS A 85 -7.23 19.33 -10.24
N PHE A 86 -7.07 18.05 -9.92
CA PHE A 86 -5.86 17.29 -10.24
C PHE A 86 -5.67 17.15 -11.76
N LEU A 87 -6.71 16.80 -12.50
CA LEU A 87 -6.68 16.72 -13.96
C LEU A 87 -6.41 18.08 -14.61
N ASP A 88 -7.07 19.15 -14.13
CA ASP A 88 -6.82 20.52 -14.59
C ASP A 88 -5.35 20.92 -14.40
N ALA A 89 -4.77 20.61 -13.24
CA ALA A 89 -3.35 20.87 -12.97
C ALA A 89 -2.44 20.03 -13.86
N ALA A 90 -2.72 18.74 -14.04
CA ALA A 90 -1.99 17.88 -14.95
C ALA A 90 -1.98 18.42 -16.38
N HIS A 91 -3.13 18.84 -16.88
CA HIS A 91 -3.26 19.45 -18.20
C HIS A 91 -2.44 20.74 -18.34
N LYS A 92 -2.50 21.63 -17.32
CA LYS A 92 -1.72 22.87 -17.29
C LYS A 92 -0.21 22.62 -17.48
N TYR A 93 0.31 21.52 -16.94
CA TYR A 93 1.73 21.15 -17.03
C TYR A 93 2.03 20.15 -18.14
N ASN A 94 1.08 19.89 -19.04
CA ASN A 94 1.20 18.92 -20.14
C ASN A 94 1.56 17.49 -19.64
N ILE A 95 1.01 17.12 -18.49
CA ILE A 95 1.13 15.80 -17.91
C ILE A 95 -0.20 15.05 -18.12
N LYS A 96 -0.14 13.82 -18.59
CA LYS A 96 -1.28 12.94 -18.75
C LYS A 96 -1.56 12.16 -17.46
N VAL A 97 -2.72 11.53 -17.38
CA VAL A 97 -3.12 10.77 -16.19
C VAL A 97 -3.73 9.42 -16.56
N MET A 98 -3.20 8.35 -15.98
CA MET A 98 -3.93 7.10 -15.83
C MET A 98 -4.87 7.28 -14.63
N VAL A 99 -6.15 7.45 -14.93
CA VAL A 99 -7.18 7.70 -13.92
C VAL A 99 -7.62 6.38 -13.29
N GLY A 100 -7.36 6.23 -12.00
CA GLY A 100 -7.72 5.04 -11.25
C GLY A 100 -9.20 4.95 -10.96
N ILE A 101 -9.76 3.77 -11.16
CA ILE A 101 -11.11 3.37 -10.76
C ILE A 101 -10.95 2.23 -9.76
N TRP A 102 -11.22 2.51 -8.49
CA TRP A 102 -11.00 1.55 -7.41
C TRP A 102 -11.96 0.37 -7.48
N MET A 103 -11.41 -0.83 -7.32
CA MET A 103 -12.17 -2.07 -7.12
C MET A 103 -11.82 -2.61 -5.75
N ARG A 104 -12.81 -2.96 -4.95
CA ARG A 104 -12.63 -3.42 -3.57
C ARG A 104 -11.88 -4.74 -3.51
N HIS A 105 -11.09 -4.92 -2.46
CA HIS A 105 -10.33 -6.15 -2.23
C HIS A 105 -11.17 -7.21 -1.51
N GLY A 106 -10.94 -8.47 -1.86
CA GLY A 106 -11.63 -9.59 -1.25
C GLY A 106 -11.12 -9.98 0.14
N ARG A 107 -10.10 -9.30 0.67
CA ARG A 107 -9.47 -9.61 1.96
C ARG A 107 -9.13 -8.34 2.71
N PRO A 108 -9.32 -8.33 4.05
CA PRO A 108 -8.88 -7.22 4.89
C PRO A 108 -7.35 -7.14 4.98
N GLY A 109 -6.86 -5.97 5.31
CA GLY A 109 -5.47 -5.72 5.65
C GLY A 109 -4.59 -5.22 4.52
N MET A 110 -5.08 -5.05 3.30
CA MET A 110 -4.28 -4.51 2.21
C MET A 110 -4.44 -2.98 2.08
N GLU A 111 -5.57 -2.44 1.79
CA GLU A 111 -5.70 -1.01 1.44
C GLU A 111 -6.82 -0.30 2.22
N ASP A 112 -7.08 -0.68 3.45
CA ASP A 112 -8.21 -0.19 4.26
C ASP A 112 -9.60 -0.45 3.62
N ASP A 113 -9.65 -1.24 2.56
CA ASP A 113 -10.86 -1.64 1.85
C ASP A 113 -10.95 -3.15 1.89
N ASP A 114 -11.87 -3.67 2.65
CA ASP A 114 -11.77 -5.01 3.17
C ASP A 114 -12.96 -5.92 2.88
N SER A 115 -12.64 -7.20 2.78
CA SER A 115 -13.58 -8.33 2.83
C SER A 115 -14.76 -8.24 1.87
N PHE A 116 -14.56 -7.70 0.67
CA PHE A 116 -15.61 -7.69 -0.34
C PHE A 116 -15.84 -9.09 -0.93
N ASP A 117 -17.07 -9.56 -0.95
CA ASP A 117 -17.45 -10.87 -1.49
C ASP A 117 -18.00 -10.75 -2.92
N TYR A 118 -17.13 -10.99 -3.91
CA TYR A 118 -17.52 -10.99 -5.32
C TYR A 118 -18.47 -12.14 -5.72
N LEU A 119 -18.70 -13.10 -4.84
CA LEU A 119 -19.66 -14.19 -5.12
C LEU A 119 -21.08 -13.85 -4.69
N GLN A 120 -21.24 -12.97 -3.69
CA GLN A 120 -22.54 -12.76 -3.04
C GLN A 120 -22.99 -11.31 -2.97
N ASP A 121 -22.08 -10.35 -2.84
CA ASP A 121 -22.44 -8.92 -2.69
C ASP A 121 -22.77 -8.28 -4.04
N MET A 122 -23.94 -8.62 -4.58
CA MET A 122 -24.43 -8.07 -5.85
C MET A 122 -24.70 -6.57 -5.77
N GLU A 123 -25.19 -6.08 -4.63
CA GLU A 123 -25.46 -4.66 -4.41
C GLU A 123 -24.17 -3.84 -4.39
N GLY A 124 -23.15 -4.31 -3.67
CA GLY A 124 -21.84 -3.68 -3.65
C GLY A 124 -21.17 -3.68 -5.02
N MET A 125 -21.30 -4.77 -5.80
CA MET A 125 -20.82 -4.79 -7.19
C MET A 125 -21.54 -3.77 -8.06
N GLU A 126 -22.87 -3.64 -7.93
CA GLU A 126 -23.63 -2.65 -8.71
C GLU A 126 -23.23 -1.22 -8.33
N ALA A 127 -23.03 -0.91 -7.05
CA ALA A 127 -22.57 0.38 -6.59
C ALA A 127 -21.16 0.73 -7.13
N MET A 128 -20.24 -0.24 -7.18
CA MET A 128 -18.92 -0.07 -7.81
C MET A 128 -19.05 0.15 -9.33
N TYR A 129 -19.92 -0.60 -9.99
CA TYR A 129 -20.21 -0.44 -11.42
C TYR A 129 -20.73 0.97 -11.73
N GLU A 130 -21.79 1.40 -11.06
CA GLU A 130 -22.38 2.73 -11.25
C GLU A 130 -21.37 3.85 -11.00
N THR A 131 -20.54 3.70 -9.97
CA THR A 131 -19.46 4.64 -9.68
C THR A 131 -18.44 4.68 -10.80
N SER A 132 -18.04 3.54 -11.33
CA SER A 132 -17.08 3.44 -12.44
C SER A 132 -17.59 4.13 -13.69
N ILE A 133 -18.83 3.85 -14.07
CA ILE A 133 -19.47 4.47 -15.24
C ILE A 133 -19.59 5.98 -15.08
N ARG A 134 -20.05 6.45 -13.92
CA ARG A 134 -20.16 7.87 -13.61
C ARG A 134 -18.81 8.61 -13.68
N VAL A 135 -17.74 8.00 -13.19
CA VAL A 135 -16.38 8.56 -13.26
C VAL A 135 -15.94 8.73 -14.71
N VAL A 136 -16.15 7.72 -15.54
CA VAL A 136 -15.79 7.79 -16.97
C VAL A 136 -16.62 8.84 -17.70
N GLU A 137 -17.92 8.88 -17.50
CA GLU A 137 -18.79 9.92 -18.10
C GLU A 137 -18.37 11.33 -17.71
N MET A 138 -17.94 11.51 -16.45
CA MET A 138 -17.52 12.81 -15.93
C MET A 138 -16.21 13.31 -16.53
N TYR A 139 -15.27 12.42 -16.82
CA TYR A 139 -13.90 12.80 -17.17
C TYR A 139 -13.42 12.37 -18.55
N LYS A 140 -14.19 11.59 -19.33
CA LYS A 140 -13.76 11.07 -20.65
C LYS A 140 -13.37 12.15 -21.66
N ASP A 141 -13.89 13.35 -21.50
CA ASP A 141 -13.60 14.48 -22.39
C ASP A 141 -12.48 15.38 -21.84
N HIS A 142 -11.89 15.03 -20.70
CA HIS A 142 -10.83 15.84 -20.11
C HIS A 142 -9.48 15.58 -20.78
N PRO A 143 -8.77 16.62 -21.28
CA PRO A 143 -7.58 16.47 -22.11
C PRO A 143 -6.38 15.84 -21.40
N ALA A 144 -6.38 15.77 -20.08
CA ALA A 144 -5.32 15.10 -19.31
C ALA A 144 -5.50 13.58 -19.23
N VAL A 145 -6.68 13.03 -19.49
CA VAL A 145 -6.90 11.57 -19.42
C VAL A 145 -6.04 10.87 -20.47
N LEU A 146 -5.33 9.83 -20.03
CA LEU A 146 -4.51 8.96 -20.89
C LEU A 146 -5.17 7.58 -21.01
N THR A 147 -5.49 6.98 -19.89
CA THR A 147 -6.07 5.64 -19.80
C THR A 147 -6.95 5.53 -18.55
N TRP A 148 -7.86 4.58 -18.54
CA TRP A 148 -8.60 4.18 -17.37
C TRP A 148 -7.87 3.02 -16.69
N GLY A 149 -7.54 3.17 -15.40
CA GLY A 149 -6.91 2.13 -14.58
C GLY A 149 -7.94 1.46 -13.69
N VAL A 150 -8.54 0.35 -14.12
CA VAL A 150 -9.64 -0.32 -13.42
C VAL A 150 -9.11 -1.42 -12.49
N GLY A 151 -9.20 -1.20 -11.19
CA GLY A 151 -8.69 -2.10 -10.15
C GLY A 151 -7.18 -2.03 -9.94
N ASN A 152 -6.75 -2.44 -8.75
CA ASN A 152 -5.34 -2.58 -8.36
C ASN A 152 -5.16 -3.77 -7.42
N GLU A 153 -4.36 -4.77 -7.82
CA GLU A 153 -3.96 -5.93 -7.01
C GLU A 153 -5.12 -6.72 -6.38
N VAL A 154 -6.23 -6.81 -7.09
CA VAL A 154 -7.44 -7.45 -6.56
C VAL A 154 -7.29 -8.97 -6.50
N TYR A 155 -6.68 -9.61 -7.53
CA TYR A 155 -6.46 -11.06 -7.55
C TYR A 155 -5.49 -11.52 -6.45
N LEU A 156 -4.50 -10.68 -6.10
CA LEU A 156 -3.57 -10.95 -5.00
C LEU A 156 -4.31 -11.25 -3.69
N ASN A 157 -5.46 -10.61 -3.49
CA ASN A 157 -6.25 -10.65 -2.27
C ASN A 157 -7.46 -11.59 -2.32
N MET A 158 -7.54 -12.44 -3.36
CA MET A 158 -8.59 -13.44 -3.49
C MET A 158 -8.11 -14.84 -3.13
N ALA A 159 -8.94 -15.56 -2.37
CA ALA A 159 -8.59 -16.87 -1.85
C ALA A 159 -8.82 -17.99 -2.84
N THR A 160 -9.92 -17.94 -3.60
CA THR A 160 -10.39 -19.07 -4.40
C THR A 160 -10.49 -18.70 -5.88
N ASP A 161 -10.39 -19.69 -6.73
CA ASP A 161 -10.57 -19.51 -8.17
C ASP A 161 -12.00 -19.08 -8.54
N ALA A 162 -12.99 -19.47 -7.73
CA ALA A 162 -14.36 -19.01 -7.91
C ALA A 162 -14.50 -17.51 -7.68
N GLU A 163 -13.87 -16.95 -6.63
CA GLU A 163 -13.84 -15.50 -6.39
C GLU A 163 -13.13 -14.76 -7.53
N LYS A 164 -11.98 -15.29 -7.99
CA LYS A 164 -11.22 -14.70 -9.09
C LYS A 164 -12.03 -14.70 -10.40
N GLU A 165 -12.77 -15.78 -10.67
CA GLU A 165 -13.65 -15.85 -11.83
C GLU A 165 -14.82 -14.86 -11.72
N ALA A 166 -15.46 -14.75 -10.55
CA ALA A 166 -16.54 -13.81 -10.31
C ALA A 166 -16.06 -12.37 -10.49
N TYR A 167 -14.92 -12.01 -9.88
CA TYR A 167 -14.31 -10.70 -10.10
C TYR A 167 -13.96 -10.46 -11.58
N SER A 168 -13.39 -11.44 -12.25
CA SER A 168 -13.05 -11.31 -13.68
C SER A 168 -14.28 -11.00 -14.55
N LYS A 169 -15.40 -11.67 -14.29
CA LYS A 169 -16.67 -11.42 -15.00
C LYS A 169 -17.24 -10.03 -14.70
N PHE A 170 -17.13 -9.60 -13.45
CA PHE A 170 -17.50 -8.25 -13.03
C PHE A 170 -16.60 -7.19 -13.68
N LEU A 171 -15.28 -7.39 -13.67
CA LEU A 171 -14.30 -6.51 -14.31
C LEU A 171 -14.57 -6.40 -15.82
N GLU A 172 -14.89 -7.52 -16.50
CA GLU A 172 -15.25 -7.50 -17.93
C GLU A 172 -16.51 -6.68 -18.17
N ARG A 173 -17.55 -6.83 -17.35
CA ARG A 173 -18.77 -6.03 -17.44
C ARG A 173 -18.42 -4.53 -17.38
N VAL A 174 -17.65 -4.12 -16.37
CA VAL A 174 -17.23 -2.72 -16.19
C VAL A 174 -16.43 -2.24 -17.41
N CYS A 175 -15.40 -2.98 -17.83
CA CYS A 175 -14.52 -2.59 -18.92
C CYS A 175 -15.25 -2.53 -20.27
N SER A 176 -16.13 -3.51 -20.56
CA SER A 176 -16.88 -3.54 -21.81
C SER A 176 -17.85 -2.37 -21.93
N ASP A 177 -18.45 -1.94 -20.81
CA ASP A 177 -19.38 -0.81 -20.80
C ASP A 177 -18.63 0.53 -20.83
N ILE A 178 -17.46 0.64 -20.18
CA ILE A 178 -16.57 1.80 -20.37
C ILE A 178 -16.24 1.98 -21.84
N LYS A 179 -15.91 0.92 -22.58
CA LYS A 179 -15.63 0.99 -24.04
C LYS A 179 -16.81 1.47 -24.90
N LYS A 180 -18.04 1.28 -24.43
CA LYS A 180 -19.22 1.82 -25.13
C LYS A 180 -19.34 3.33 -24.96
N ILE A 181 -18.96 3.83 -23.79
CA ILE A 181 -19.08 5.23 -23.37
C ILE A 181 -17.89 6.06 -23.86
N ASP A 182 -16.69 5.50 -23.76
CA ASP A 182 -15.44 6.16 -24.14
C ASP A 182 -14.67 5.29 -25.16
N LYS A 183 -14.56 5.79 -26.37
CA LYS A 183 -13.80 5.17 -27.45
C LYS A 183 -12.44 5.80 -27.68
N ASN A 184 -12.12 6.83 -26.90
CA ASN A 184 -10.92 7.64 -27.08
C ASN A 184 -9.77 7.20 -26.16
N HIS A 185 -10.04 6.45 -25.10
CA HIS A 185 -9.03 6.07 -24.14
C HIS A 185 -9.01 4.54 -23.91
N PRO A 186 -7.84 3.91 -23.96
CA PRO A 186 -7.71 2.49 -23.64
C PRO A 186 -7.91 2.22 -22.15
N ILE A 187 -8.26 0.98 -21.83
CA ILE A 187 -8.49 0.49 -20.49
C ILE A 187 -7.30 -0.36 -20.06
N SER A 188 -6.76 -0.07 -18.86
CA SER A 188 -5.81 -0.92 -18.15
C SER A 188 -6.46 -1.48 -16.89
N SER A 189 -6.10 -2.70 -16.54
CA SER A 189 -6.29 -3.23 -15.17
C SER A 189 -4.93 -3.57 -14.60
N THR A 190 -4.77 -3.39 -13.29
CA THR A 190 -3.47 -3.54 -12.63
C THR A 190 -3.46 -4.68 -11.64
N GLU A 191 -2.38 -5.50 -11.68
CA GLU A 191 -2.18 -6.57 -10.73
C GLU A 191 -0.71 -6.69 -10.30
N ALA A 192 -0.49 -7.29 -9.12
CA ALA A 192 0.84 -7.64 -8.64
C ALA A 192 1.46 -8.72 -9.52
N TRP A 193 2.67 -8.46 -10.01
CA TRP A 193 3.42 -9.39 -10.83
C TRP A 193 2.55 -9.97 -11.96
N THR A 194 2.41 -11.28 -12.05
CA THR A 194 1.69 -11.99 -13.12
C THR A 194 0.37 -12.62 -12.66
N PHE A 195 -0.11 -12.33 -11.45
CA PHE A 195 -1.24 -13.03 -10.85
C PHE A 195 -2.57 -12.87 -11.59
N GLY A 196 -2.74 -11.77 -12.32
CA GLY A 196 -3.95 -11.50 -13.11
C GLY A 196 -3.92 -12.03 -14.55
N LEU A 197 -2.74 -12.41 -15.09
CA LEU A 197 -2.59 -12.62 -16.53
C LEU A 197 -3.51 -13.69 -17.11
N GLU A 198 -3.60 -14.85 -16.48
CA GLU A 198 -4.43 -15.98 -16.94
C GLU A 198 -5.93 -15.67 -16.83
N TRP A 199 -6.30 -14.92 -15.79
CA TRP A 199 -7.67 -14.48 -15.56
C TRP A 199 -8.12 -13.44 -16.58
N TRP A 200 -7.29 -12.44 -16.86
CA TRP A 200 -7.57 -11.45 -17.89
C TRP A 200 -7.62 -12.07 -19.28
N GLN A 201 -6.70 -12.98 -19.60
CA GLN A 201 -6.69 -13.65 -20.90
C GLN A 201 -7.97 -14.45 -21.11
N LYS A 202 -8.46 -15.13 -20.09
CA LYS A 202 -9.63 -16.02 -20.18
C LYS A 202 -10.96 -15.27 -20.12
N TYR A 203 -11.06 -14.26 -19.25
CA TYR A 203 -12.34 -13.69 -18.88
C TYR A 203 -12.51 -12.20 -19.16
N VAL A 204 -11.43 -11.44 -19.41
CA VAL A 204 -11.48 -9.97 -19.48
C VAL A 204 -10.88 -9.44 -20.80
N PRO A 205 -11.45 -9.80 -21.95
CA PRO A 205 -10.97 -9.37 -23.27
C PRO A 205 -10.99 -7.86 -23.47
N SER A 206 -11.83 -7.13 -22.73
CA SER A 206 -12.00 -5.68 -22.82
C SER A 206 -10.84 -4.89 -22.20
N VAL A 207 -9.96 -5.49 -21.41
CA VAL A 207 -8.72 -4.85 -20.97
C VAL A 207 -7.76 -4.76 -22.15
N ASP A 208 -7.34 -3.53 -22.51
CA ASP A 208 -6.46 -3.24 -23.64
C ASP A 208 -4.99 -3.34 -23.28
N ILE A 209 -4.63 -2.88 -22.07
CA ILE A 209 -3.28 -2.78 -21.55
C ILE A 209 -3.20 -3.52 -20.21
N TYR A 210 -2.27 -4.45 -20.08
CA TYR A 210 -2.03 -5.10 -18.81
C TYR A 210 -1.15 -4.23 -17.91
N GLY A 211 -1.68 -3.80 -16.78
CA GLY A 211 -0.94 -3.08 -15.75
C GLY A 211 -0.24 -4.08 -14.81
N LEU A 212 1.06 -3.98 -14.65
CA LEU A 212 1.82 -4.93 -13.85
C LEU A 212 2.64 -4.17 -12.80
N ASN A 213 2.30 -4.34 -11.53
CA ASN A 213 3.12 -3.85 -10.43
C ASN A 213 4.32 -4.79 -10.28
N CYS A 214 5.51 -4.28 -10.55
CA CYS A 214 6.70 -5.12 -10.57
C CYS A 214 7.93 -4.37 -10.08
N TYR A 215 8.52 -4.86 -9.02
CA TYR A 215 9.65 -4.25 -8.33
C TYR A 215 10.97 -4.96 -8.63
N GLY A 216 12.06 -4.19 -8.62
CA GLY A 216 13.41 -4.71 -8.84
C GLY A 216 13.60 -5.38 -10.19
N ALA A 217 14.51 -6.35 -10.24
CA ALA A 217 14.91 -7.03 -11.47
C ALA A 217 13.81 -7.88 -12.12
N GLY A 218 12.69 -8.12 -11.42
CA GLY A 218 11.51 -8.79 -11.99
C GLY A 218 11.02 -8.14 -13.28
N ALA A 219 11.11 -6.82 -13.38
CA ALA A 219 10.71 -6.04 -14.55
C ALA A 219 11.34 -6.53 -15.87
N ASN A 220 12.55 -7.07 -15.82
CA ASN A 220 13.23 -7.60 -16.99
C ASN A 220 12.54 -8.83 -17.61
N PHE A 221 11.80 -9.59 -16.79
CA PHE A 221 11.23 -10.88 -17.18
C PHE A 221 9.75 -10.80 -17.60
N LEU A 222 9.06 -9.68 -17.38
CA LEU A 222 7.62 -9.56 -17.64
C LEU A 222 7.23 -9.91 -19.09
N GLN A 223 7.98 -9.45 -20.08
CA GLN A 223 7.68 -9.80 -21.47
C GLN A 223 7.82 -11.28 -21.77
N GLU A 224 8.75 -11.97 -21.11
CA GLU A 224 8.92 -13.42 -21.24
C GLU A 224 7.76 -14.16 -20.59
N GLU A 225 7.25 -13.66 -19.46
CA GLU A 225 6.08 -14.22 -18.80
C GLU A 225 4.81 -14.10 -19.65
N LEU A 226 4.63 -12.99 -20.37
CA LEU A 226 3.54 -12.85 -21.33
C LEU A 226 3.72 -13.82 -22.51
N LYS A 227 4.91 -13.91 -23.08
CA LYS A 227 5.22 -14.85 -24.19
C LYS A 227 4.99 -16.31 -23.83
N LYS A 228 5.39 -16.75 -22.62
CA LYS A 228 5.13 -18.12 -22.14
C LYS A 228 3.64 -18.47 -22.11
N ARG A 229 2.78 -17.48 -21.93
CA ARG A 229 1.31 -17.63 -21.92
C ARG A 229 0.66 -17.32 -23.27
N ALA A 230 1.45 -17.10 -24.32
CA ALA A 230 0.98 -16.67 -25.66
C ALA A 230 0.10 -15.40 -25.61
N ILE A 231 0.42 -14.46 -24.71
CA ILE A 231 -0.28 -13.20 -24.56
C ILE A 231 0.34 -12.17 -25.49
N ASP A 232 -0.42 -11.72 -26.49
CA ASP A 232 -0.04 -10.67 -27.43
C ASP A 232 -0.81 -9.38 -27.12
N LYS A 233 -0.71 -8.89 -25.90
CA LYS A 233 -1.21 -7.57 -25.48
C LYS A 233 -0.05 -6.71 -24.96
N PRO A 234 -0.14 -5.37 -25.08
CA PRO A 234 0.85 -4.49 -24.47
C PRO A 234 0.67 -4.47 -22.95
N TYR A 235 1.75 -4.12 -22.25
CA TYR A 235 1.72 -3.89 -20.82
C TYR A 235 2.40 -2.56 -20.45
N ILE A 236 2.02 -2.04 -19.29
CA ILE A 236 2.70 -0.95 -18.60
C ILE A 236 3.12 -1.47 -17.23
N ILE A 237 4.34 -1.15 -16.81
CA ILE A 237 4.72 -1.37 -15.41
C ILE A 237 4.10 -0.25 -14.59
N THR A 238 3.07 -0.59 -13.82
CA THR A 238 2.21 0.38 -13.14
C THR A 238 2.73 0.79 -11.77
N GLU A 239 3.64 0.00 -11.20
CA GLU A 239 4.48 0.35 -10.05
C GLU A 239 5.86 -0.27 -10.22
N PHE A 240 6.90 0.56 -10.13
CA PHE A 240 8.28 0.15 -10.27
C PHE A 240 9.18 0.89 -9.30
N ASN A 241 10.03 0.18 -8.60
CA ASN A 241 11.14 0.70 -7.81
C ASN A 241 12.02 -0.48 -7.36
N VAL A 242 12.89 -0.29 -6.38
CA VAL A 242 13.63 -1.38 -5.74
C VAL A 242 12.68 -2.42 -5.14
N THR A 243 13.23 -3.62 -4.95
CA THR A 243 12.56 -4.74 -4.29
C THR A 243 11.90 -4.32 -2.98
N GLY A 244 10.67 -4.76 -2.79
CA GLY A 244 9.91 -4.53 -1.56
C GLY A 244 10.40 -5.38 -0.38
N GLU A 245 9.98 -5.01 0.82
CA GLU A 245 10.39 -5.72 2.05
C GLU A 245 10.01 -7.21 2.07
N TRP A 246 8.95 -7.58 1.34
CA TRP A 246 8.55 -8.98 1.22
C TRP A 246 9.62 -9.87 0.56
N ASP A 247 10.48 -9.29 -0.29
CA ASP A 247 11.57 -10.01 -0.96
C ASP A 247 12.97 -9.69 -0.41
N ILE A 248 13.09 -8.75 0.54
CA ILE A 248 14.38 -8.45 1.17
C ILE A 248 14.81 -9.64 2.03
N LYS A 249 15.98 -10.20 1.70
CA LYS A 249 16.57 -11.36 2.40
C LYS A 249 17.51 -10.96 3.52
N ASN A 250 18.16 -9.80 3.40
CA ASN A 250 19.11 -9.33 4.39
C ASN A 250 18.39 -8.92 5.67
N GLU A 251 18.66 -9.63 6.74
CA GLU A 251 18.14 -9.35 8.07
C GLU A 251 19.30 -9.16 9.03
N LYS A 252 19.28 -8.08 9.81
CA LYS A 252 20.25 -7.81 10.85
C LYS A 252 19.48 -7.52 12.14
N ASN A 253 19.74 -8.31 13.18
CA ASN A 253 19.09 -8.19 14.48
C ASN A 253 17.55 -8.19 14.45
N GLY A 254 16.93 -8.98 13.55
CA GLY A 254 15.49 -9.03 13.38
C GLY A 254 14.90 -7.89 12.54
N VAL A 255 15.75 -7.11 11.86
CA VAL A 255 15.34 -5.98 11.02
C VAL A 255 15.77 -6.21 9.58
N LYS A 256 14.84 -6.07 8.65
CA LYS A 256 15.15 -6.11 7.23
C LYS A 256 15.95 -4.87 6.82
N VAL A 257 17.14 -5.08 6.26
CA VAL A 257 18.05 -4.01 5.82
C VAL A 257 17.69 -3.62 4.38
N GLU A 258 17.39 -2.36 4.19
CA GLU A 258 17.03 -1.83 2.88
C GLU A 258 18.21 -1.84 1.91
N PRO A 259 17.94 -1.90 0.58
CA PRO A 259 18.93 -1.59 -0.43
C PRO A 259 19.54 -0.20 -0.19
N SER A 260 20.82 -0.07 -0.49
CA SER A 260 21.51 1.23 -0.39
C SER A 260 20.89 2.26 -1.36
N ASP A 261 21.09 3.53 -1.08
CA ASP A 261 20.63 4.59 -1.98
C ASP A 261 21.28 4.51 -3.37
N GLU A 262 22.51 3.99 -3.45
CA GLU A 262 23.16 3.69 -4.73
C GLU A 262 22.45 2.58 -5.50
N GLU A 263 22.06 1.50 -4.84
CA GLU A 263 21.26 0.43 -5.45
C GLU A 263 19.89 0.93 -5.90
N LYS A 264 19.24 1.80 -5.11
CA LYS A 264 17.97 2.43 -5.46
C LYS A 264 18.10 3.30 -6.72
N TYR A 265 19.14 4.14 -6.77
CA TYR A 265 19.44 4.96 -7.95
C TYR A 265 19.69 4.10 -9.19
N ASN A 266 20.57 3.10 -9.09
CA ASN A 266 20.93 2.23 -10.20
C ASN A 266 19.72 1.38 -10.65
N THR A 267 18.89 0.89 -9.74
CA THR A 267 17.66 0.17 -10.10
C THR A 267 16.75 1.01 -11.00
N ILE A 268 16.61 2.30 -10.71
CA ILE A 268 15.79 3.19 -11.53
C ILE A 268 16.46 3.44 -12.89
N VAL A 269 17.74 3.81 -12.91
CA VAL A 269 18.44 4.17 -14.15
C VAL A 269 18.63 2.97 -15.06
N ASP A 270 19.24 1.92 -14.53
CA ASP A 270 19.54 0.71 -15.30
C ASP A 270 18.26 -0.09 -15.61
N GLY A 271 17.32 -0.14 -14.66
CA GLY A 271 16.04 -0.77 -14.86
C GLY A 271 15.25 -0.12 -16.00
N TYR A 272 15.18 1.20 -16.03
CA TYR A 272 14.50 1.90 -17.12
C TYR A 272 15.16 1.62 -18.49
N HIS A 273 16.48 1.74 -18.58
CA HIS A 273 17.17 1.60 -19.85
C HIS A 273 17.30 0.14 -20.33
N ASN A 274 17.57 -0.79 -19.41
CA ASN A 274 17.93 -2.16 -19.78
C ASN A 274 16.75 -3.14 -19.67
N TRP A 275 15.81 -2.92 -18.74
CA TRP A 275 14.72 -3.87 -18.46
C TRP A 275 13.38 -3.44 -19.04
N ILE A 276 13.18 -2.14 -19.33
CA ILE A 276 11.87 -1.57 -19.64
C ILE A 276 11.82 -0.99 -21.05
N GLN A 277 12.67 -0.01 -21.35
CA GLN A 277 12.59 0.83 -22.55
C GLN A 277 12.65 0.03 -23.87
N ASN A 278 13.37 -1.08 -23.91
CA ASN A 278 13.63 -1.86 -25.13
C ASN A 278 12.72 -3.09 -25.30
N LYS A 279 11.66 -3.20 -24.50
CA LYS A 279 10.73 -4.32 -24.61
C LYS A 279 9.61 -4.00 -25.60
N SER A 280 9.40 -4.87 -26.58
CA SER A 280 8.46 -4.63 -27.69
C SER A 280 6.98 -4.59 -27.28
N GLN A 281 6.63 -5.14 -26.13
CA GLN A 281 5.28 -5.10 -25.58
C GLN A 281 5.11 -4.05 -24.48
N CYS A 282 6.20 -3.43 -23.97
CA CYS A 282 6.17 -2.48 -22.88
C CYS A 282 5.93 -1.05 -23.38
N LEU A 283 4.88 -0.41 -22.92
CA LEU A 283 4.56 0.99 -23.25
C LEU A 283 5.26 1.99 -22.33
N GLY A 284 5.92 1.52 -21.27
CA GLY A 284 6.66 2.31 -20.31
C GLY A 284 6.35 1.97 -18.86
N VAL A 285 6.55 2.92 -17.96
CA VAL A 285 6.58 2.67 -16.51
C VAL A 285 6.06 3.84 -15.70
N TYR A 286 5.44 3.53 -14.55
CA TYR A 286 5.19 4.46 -13.46
C TYR A 286 6.12 4.09 -12.29
N VAL A 287 7.03 5.01 -11.95
CA VAL A 287 7.88 4.81 -10.77
C VAL A 287 7.07 5.06 -9.50
N PHE A 288 7.13 4.15 -8.59
CA PHE A 288 6.50 4.23 -7.28
C PHE A 288 7.50 4.81 -6.27
N HIS A 289 7.29 5.90 -5.52
CA HIS A 289 6.07 6.62 -5.30
C HIS A 289 6.38 8.12 -5.06
N TYR A 290 5.71 9.04 -5.77
CA TYR A 290 5.81 10.49 -5.53
C TYR A 290 4.80 10.89 -4.45
N ALA A 291 5.26 10.87 -3.20
CA ALA A 291 4.46 11.19 -2.02
C ALA A 291 5.31 11.73 -0.88
N ASN A 292 4.68 12.33 0.11
CA ASN A 292 5.27 12.60 1.40
C ASN A 292 4.98 11.44 2.36
N GLY A 293 6.01 10.77 2.83
CA GLY A 293 5.92 9.91 3.97
C GLY A 293 6.72 10.51 5.12
N ASN A 294 6.29 10.35 6.35
CA ASN A 294 7.15 10.57 7.51
C ASN A 294 8.22 9.49 7.64
N ASP A 295 8.39 8.71 6.61
CA ASP A 295 9.01 7.42 6.65
C ASP A 295 10.30 7.42 5.83
N PHE A 296 11.43 7.61 6.50
CA PHE A 296 12.74 7.36 5.91
C PHE A 296 12.89 5.92 5.43
N GLY A 297 12.15 5.01 6.05
CA GLY A 297 12.23 3.59 5.82
C GLY A 297 11.41 3.09 4.65
N THR A 298 10.68 3.95 3.92
CA THR A 298 10.05 3.50 2.69
C THR A 298 11.06 3.57 1.55
N PRO A 299 11.57 2.45 1.07
CA PRO A 299 12.62 2.44 0.06
C PRO A 299 12.15 3.06 -1.27
N TRP A 300 10.85 3.22 -1.44
CA TRP A 300 10.22 3.65 -2.68
C TRP A 300 9.96 5.15 -2.79
N LEU A 301 9.94 5.89 -1.68
CA LEU A 301 9.79 7.34 -1.76
C LEU A 301 11.03 7.91 -2.43
N PHE A 302 10.87 8.46 -3.62
CA PHE A 302 11.95 9.09 -4.35
C PHE A 302 11.95 10.61 -4.19
N THR A 303 10.84 11.15 -3.78
CA THR A 303 10.79 12.52 -3.37
C THR A 303 11.15 12.66 -1.91
N HIS A 304 11.60 13.83 -1.64
CA HIS A 304 12.00 14.36 -0.41
C HIS A 304 11.15 13.86 0.77
N HIS A 305 11.84 13.37 1.73
CA HIS A 305 11.35 13.46 3.07
C HIS A 305 11.58 14.89 3.54
N ARG A 306 10.54 15.59 3.95
CA ARG A 306 10.62 16.97 4.47
C ARG A 306 11.28 17.99 3.52
N GLY A 307 11.07 17.85 2.23
CA GLY A 307 11.64 18.76 1.23
C GLY A 307 13.05 18.38 0.73
N LEU A 308 13.59 17.22 1.15
CA LEU A 308 14.92 16.77 0.75
C LEU A 308 14.86 15.81 -0.42
N TYR A 309 15.78 15.94 -1.37
CA TYR A 309 15.85 15.09 -2.56
C TYR A 309 16.72 13.86 -2.31
N ARG A 310 16.14 12.69 -2.51
CA ARG A 310 16.85 11.41 -2.40
C ARG A 310 17.54 11.04 -3.71
N PRO A 311 18.55 10.15 -3.70
CA PRO A 311 19.18 9.65 -4.93
C PRO A 311 18.20 9.12 -5.99
N THR A 312 17.12 8.44 -5.57
CA THR A 312 16.08 7.94 -6.48
C THR A 312 15.37 9.05 -7.26
N TYR A 313 15.18 10.23 -6.69
CA TYR A 313 14.66 11.41 -7.39
C TYR A 313 15.55 11.77 -8.60
N TRP A 314 16.85 11.84 -8.37
CA TRP A 314 17.82 12.13 -9.43
C TRP A 314 17.97 10.98 -10.41
N GLY A 315 17.81 9.74 -9.96
CA GLY A 315 17.76 8.55 -10.80
C GLY A 315 16.62 8.63 -11.82
N ILE A 316 15.44 9.09 -11.41
CA ILE A 316 14.29 9.31 -12.32
C ILE A 316 14.62 10.40 -13.35
N ARG A 317 15.18 11.53 -12.91
CA ARG A 317 15.60 12.59 -13.83
C ARG A 317 16.61 12.07 -14.85
N LYS A 318 17.62 11.32 -14.41
CA LYS A 318 18.60 10.69 -15.29
C LYS A 318 17.95 9.73 -16.28
N ALA A 319 17.11 8.82 -15.79
CA ALA A 319 16.43 7.84 -16.62
C ALA A 319 15.56 8.51 -17.71
N TYR A 320 14.77 9.51 -17.34
CA TYR A 320 13.79 10.11 -18.25
C TYR A 320 14.35 11.21 -19.14
N THR A 321 15.36 11.96 -18.68
CA THR A 321 15.89 13.13 -19.40
C THR A 321 17.34 12.98 -19.84
N ARG A 322 18.07 11.96 -19.34
CA ARG A 322 19.52 11.76 -19.50
C ARG A 322 20.38 12.87 -18.87
N LYS A 323 19.79 13.72 -18.01
CA LYS A 323 20.51 14.81 -17.34
C LYS A 323 20.97 14.36 -15.96
N GLU A 324 22.22 14.65 -15.64
CA GLU A 324 22.77 14.46 -14.30
C GLU A 324 22.22 15.52 -13.32
N PRO A 325 22.26 15.26 -12.01
CA PRO A 325 22.09 16.30 -11.01
C PRO A 325 23.16 17.38 -11.16
N THR A 326 22.84 18.59 -10.74
CA THR A 326 23.78 19.72 -10.81
C THR A 326 24.73 19.78 -9.62
N ASN A 327 24.42 19.02 -8.58
CA ASN A 327 25.21 18.84 -7.38
C ASN A 327 25.21 17.33 -7.04
N ALA A 328 26.31 16.81 -6.55
CA ALA A 328 26.40 15.41 -6.17
C ALA A 328 25.67 15.17 -4.85
N ILE A 329 25.01 14.03 -4.75
CA ILE A 329 24.28 13.67 -3.54
C ILE A 329 25.28 13.04 -2.56
N PRO A 330 25.25 13.38 -1.26
CA PRO A 330 26.09 12.73 -0.26
C PRO A 330 25.92 11.20 -0.30
N LYS A 331 27.02 10.50 -0.51
CA LYS A 331 27.04 9.04 -0.67
C LYS A 331 27.53 8.37 0.60
N ILE A 332 26.66 7.67 1.29
CA ILE A 332 27.01 6.89 2.46
C ILE A 332 27.65 5.58 2.00
N LYS A 333 28.94 5.39 2.30
CA LYS A 333 29.69 4.18 1.97
C LYS A 333 29.59 3.13 3.06
N THR A 334 29.64 3.58 4.31
CA THR A 334 29.55 2.72 5.47
C THR A 334 28.61 3.34 6.49
N PHE A 335 27.70 2.54 7.02
CA PHE A 335 26.93 2.85 8.22
C PHE A 335 26.74 1.58 9.03
N GLU A 336 27.54 1.44 10.07
CA GLU A 336 27.54 0.25 10.91
C GLU A 336 27.49 0.62 12.39
N LEU A 337 26.82 -0.22 13.14
CA LEU A 337 26.69 -0.18 14.59
C LEU A 337 27.13 -1.55 15.16
N PRO A 338 27.56 -1.62 16.44
CA PRO A 338 27.96 -2.88 17.06
C PRO A 338 26.87 -3.97 16.94
N GLU A 339 27.30 -5.21 16.67
CA GLU A 339 26.39 -6.35 16.44
C GLU A 339 25.87 -7.03 17.71
N THR A 340 26.41 -6.63 18.88
CA THR A 340 25.99 -7.17 20.18
C THR A 340 24.62 -6.63 20.59
N THR A 341 23.95 -7.28 21.53
CA THR A 341 22.82 -6.68 22.22
C THR A 341 23.29 -5.48 23.01
N LEU A 342 22.66 -4.33 22.81
CA LEU A 342 23.05 -3.04 23.35
C LEU A 342 22.12 -2.65 24.50
N GLU A 343 22.69 -2.12 25.59
CA GLU A 343 21.89 -1.59 26.68
C GLU A 343 21.33 -0.21 26.32
N SER A 344 20.07 0.02 26.64
CA SER A 344 19.41 1.32 26.43
C SER A 344 20.17 2.45 27.15
N HIS A 345 20.02 3.69 26.66
CA HIS A 345 20.67 4.89 27.18
C HIS A 345 22.20 4.90 27.12
N THR A 346 22.86 3.82 26.67
CA THR A 346 24.33 3.82 26.49
C THR A 346 24.74 4.58 25.24
N TRP A 347 25.93 5.19 25.28
CA TRP A 347 26.53 5.81 24.11
C TRP A 347 27.41 4.79 23.39
N ILE A 348 27.28 4.69 22.10
CA ILE A 348 28.06 3.76 21.27
C ILE A 348 28.64 4.50 20.06
N PRO A 349 29.85 4.09 19.60
CA PRO A 349 30.42 4.66 18.39
C PRO A 349 29.65 4.21 17.15
N VAL A 350 29.66 5.09 16.14
CA VAL A 350 29.09 4.85 14.81
C VAL A 350 30.21 4.75 13.80
N SER A 351 30.27 3.66 13.04
CA SER A 351 31.13 3.58 11.86
C SER A 351 30.36 4.23 10.69
N LEU A 352 30.76 5.43 10.31
CA LEU A 352 30.13 6.21 9.24
C LEU A 352 31.20 6.75 8.30
N GLU A 353 31.11 6.35 7.03
CA GLU A 353 31.92 6.91 5.95
C GLU A 353 30.99 7.55 4.91
N VAL A 354 31.23 8.82 4.61
CA VAL A 354 30.47 9.60 3.63
C VAL A 354 31.43 10.17 2.60
N LEU A 355 31.03 10.09 1.35
CA LEU A 355 31.68 10.77 0.24
C LEU A 355 30.75 11.87 -0.29
N ASP A 356 31.30 13.06 -0.40
CA ASP A 356 30.69 14.19 -1.05
C ASP A 356 31.69 14.79 -2.04
N ALA A 357 31.25 14.98 -3.29
CA ALA A 357 32.19 15.35 -4.37
C ALA A 357 32.60 16.83 -4.30
N GLU A 358 31.72 17.66 -3.77
CA GLU A 358 31.92 19.10 -3.65
C GLU A 358 32.62 19.49 -2.34
N ASN A 359 32.74 18.56 -1.40
CA ASN A 359 33.26 18.80 -0.03
C ASN A 359 32.50 19.91 0.72
N GLU A 360 31.19 19.85 0.64
CA GLU A 360 30.30 20.81 1.29
C GLU A 360 30.17 20.56 2.80
N ASP A 361 29.52 21.51 3.48
CA ASP A 361 29.12 21.33 4.88
C ASP A 361 27.93 20.35 4.94
N LEU A 362 28.18 19.18 5.48
CA LEU A 362 27.17 18.12 5.61
C LEU A 362 26.53 18.13 7.00
N THR A 363 25.21 18.02 7.03
CA THR A 363 24.45 17.83 8.27
C THR A 363 24.11 16.35 8.44
N VAL A 364 24.58 15.74 9.52
CA VAL A 364 24.30 14.35 9.87
C VAL A 364 23.29 14.27 11.01
N THR A 365 22.25 13.48 10.82
CA THR A 365 21.20 13.25 11.83
C THR A 365 20.85 11.77 11.90
N PHE A 366 20.61 11.28 13.11
CA PHE A 366 20.24 9.88 13.32
C PHE A 366 18.80 9.78 13.78
N PHE A 367 18.12 8.72 13.31
CA PHE A 367 16.74 8.42 13.65
C PHE A 367 16.56 6.95 13.93
N TYR A 368 15.46 6.58 14.57
CA TYR A 368 15.11 5.18 14.75
C TYR A 368 13.60 4.95 14.67
N ASN A 369 13.23 3.74 14.37
CA ASN A 369 11.89 3.23 14.65
C ASN A 369 11.97 1.80 15.19
N GLN A 370 10.95 1.44 15.94
CA GLN A 370 10.70 0.05 16.32
C GLN A 370 10.11 -0.65 15.12
N ARG A 371 10.92 -1.39 14.39
CA ARG A 371 10.42 -1.95 13.20
C ARG A 371 10.53 -3.45 13.11
N THR A 372 9.39 -4.06 13.11
CA THR A 372 9.21 -5.44 12.78
C THR A 372 8.00 -5.56 11.85
N GLY A 373 8.13 -5.21 10.60
CA GLY A 373 7.25 -5.69 9.54
C GLY A 373 5.98 -4.90 9.15
N SER A 374 5.28 -4.13 9.99
CA SER A 374 4.04 -3.49 9.54
C SER A 374 4.22 -2.11 8.90
N ARG A 375 3.42 -1.78 7.87
CA ARG A 375 3.48 -0.48 7.16
C ARG A 375 3.25 0.73 8.09
N LYS A 376 2.38 0.62 9.08
CA LYS A 376 2.05 1.72 10.02
C LYS A 376 3.23 2.20 10.86
N ARG A 377 4.19 1.34 11.17
CA ARG A 377 5.37 1.71 11.97
C ARG A 377 6.38 2.54 11.24
N ARG A 378 6.38 2.48 9.93
CA ARG A 378 7.30 3.24 9.08
C ARG A 378 7.11 4.73 9.22
N SER A 379 5.95 5.19 9.66
CA SER A 379 5.64 6.59 9.87
C SER A 379 6.05 7.14 11.24
N GLN A 380 6.44 6.27 12.20
CA GLN A 380 6.85 6.69 13.54
C GLN A 380 8.37 6.72 13.65
N ILE A 381 8.97 7.81 13.20
CA ILE A 381 10.41 8.02 13.27
C ILE A 381 10.75 8.97 14.41
N ASN A 382 11.63 8.50 15.30
CA ASN A 382 12.11 9.25 16.45
C ASN A 382 13.57 9.65 16.23
N LYS A 383 13.93 10.85 16.66
CA LYS A 383 15.32 11.32 16.60
C LYS A 383 16.16 10.59 17.64
N VAL A 384 17.36 10.17 17.24
CA VAL A 384 18.39 9.61 18.15
C VAL A 384 19.28 10.76 18.62
N ASN A 385 19.59 10.79 19.93
CA ASN A 385 20.60 11.70 20.45
C ASN A 385 21.96 11.30 19.90
N SER A 386 22.68 12.27 19.37
CA SER A 386 24.02 12.06 18.80
C SER A 386 24.99 13.17 19.22
N LYS A 387 26.27 12.87 19.23
CA LYS A 387 27.36 13.80 19.44
C LYS A 387 28.55 13.45 18.53
N GLY A 388 29.42 14.41 18.27
CA GLY A 388 30.56 14.25 17.37
C GLY A 388 30.35 14.92 16.02
N SER A 389 31.22 14.61 15.07
CA SER A 389 31.23 15.16 13.71
C SER A 389 31.76 14.12 12.71
N LEU A 390 31.65 14.40 11.40
CA LEU A 390 32.27 13.55 10.36
C LEU A 390 33.80 13.46 10.53
N LYS A 391 34.42 14.51 11.07
CA LYS A 391 35.88 14.54 11.29
C LYS A 391 36.28 13.74 12.52
N ASP A 392 35.55 13.87 13.61
CA ASP A 392 35.96 13.33 14.93
C ASP A 392 35.28 11.98 15.22
N GLY A 393 34.37 11.53 14.33
CA GLY A 393 33.50 10.39 14.53
C GLY A 393 32.21 10.76 15.26
N PHE A 394 31.22 9.90 15.16
CA PHE A 394 29.94 10.05 15.85
C PHE A 394 29.75 9.00 16.93
N GLU A 395 29.07 9.39 17.99
CA GLU A 395 28.45 8.48 18.94
C GLU A 395 26.95 8.77 18.99
N ILE A 396 26.15 7.71 19.12
CA ILE A 396 24.70 7.81 19.32
C ILE A 396 24.31 7.20 20.67
N GLN A 397 23.25 7.73 21.25
CA GLN A 397 22.65 7.17 22.45
C GLN A 397 21.59 6.14 22.06
N ILE A 398 21.73 4.92 22.56
CA ILE A 398 20.78 3.84 22.29
C ILE A 398 19.39 4.24 22.86
N PRO A 399 18.32 4.15 22.04
CA PRO A 399 16.99 4.55 22.46
C PRO A 399 16.44 3.69 23.61
N LYS A 400 15.50 4.24 24.36
CA LYS A 400 14.78 3.53 25.43
C LYS A 400 13.74 2.59 24.83
N GLU A 401 14.21 1.49 24.26
CA GLU A 401 13.41 0.47 23.60
C GLU A 401 13.89 -0.92 24.00
N HIS A 402 13.06 -1.94 23.78
CA HIS A 402 13.45 -3.33 23.97
C HIS A 402 13.21 -4.13 22.69
N GLY A 403 14.15 -4.99 22.30
CA GLY A 403 14.05 -5.82 21.10
C GLY A 403 14.72 -5.21 19.86
N ALA A 404 14.19 -5.53 18.69
CA ALA A 404 14.73 -5.10 17.40
C ALA A 404 14.38 -3.64 17.09
N VAL A 405 15.39 -2.84 16.76
CA VAL A 405 15.25 -1.42 16.42
C VAL A 405 15.98 -1.14 15.11
N LYS A 406 15.33 -0.45 14.19
CA LYS A 406 15.93 0.04 12.95
C LYS A 406 16.45 1.45 13.17
N VAL A 407 17.73 1.64 12.92
CA VAL A 407 18.41 2.93 13.03
C VAL A 407 18.74 3.45 11.64
N TYR A 408 18.51 4.72 11.42
CA TYR A 408 18.77 5.42 10.17
C TYR A 408 19.80 6.52 10.39
N VAL A 409 20.65 6.73 9.41
CA VAL A 409 21.45 7.95 9.27
C VAL A 409 20.98 8.73 8.06
N ASN A 410 20.85 10.03 8.24
CA ASN A 410 20.51 11.02 7.23
C ASN A 410 21.68 11.96 7.08
N VAL A 411 22.23 12.08 5.88
CA VAL A 411 23.34 12.98 5.54
C VAL A 411 22.82 13.97 4.50
N GLN A 412 22.67 15.21 4.91
CA GLN A 412 22.11 16.29 4.08
C GLN A 412 23.22 17.27 3.67
N ASP A 413 23.22 17.66 2.39
CA ASP A 413 24.03 18.76 1.86
C ASP A 413 23.33 20.13 1.95
N THR A 414 23.98 21.16 1.42
CA THR A 414 23.45 22.54 1.38
C THR A 414 22.45 22.76 0.24
N PHE A 415 22.29 21.82 -0.69
CA PHE A 415 21.38 21.87 -1.84
C PHE A 415 20.09 21.08 -1.62
N ASN A 416 19.81 20.67 -0.38
CA ASN A 416 18.68 19.83 0.01
C ASN A 416 18.71 18.40 -0.56
N ASN A 417 19.87 17.92 -0.97
CA ASN A 417 20.02 16.50 -1.24
C ASN A 417 20.25 15.73 0.06
N VAL A 418 19.83 14.48 0.09
CA VAL A 418 19.95 13.63 1.26
C VAL A 418 20.32 12.20 0.89
N GLY A 419 21.41 11.71 1.47
CA GLY A 419 21.74 10.29 1.53
C GLY A 419 21.16 9.66 2.79
N ILE A 420 20.56 8.49 2.67
CA ILE A 420 19.96 7.75 3.79
C ILE A 420 20.46 6.31 3.78
N ALA A 421 20.93 5.85 4.94
CA ALA A 421 21.23 4.44 5.15
C ALA A 421 20.56 3.95 6.44
N SER A 422 20.36 2.64 6.54
CA SER A 422 19.75 2.01 7.71
C SER A 422 20.49 0.75 8.15
N THR A 423 20.39 0.43 9.44
CA THR A 423 20.90 -0.80 10.02
C THR A 423 19.98 -1.27 11.15
N GLY A 424 20.06 -2.55 11.53
CA GLY A 424 19.32 -3.12 12.65
C GLY A 424 20.19 -3.27 13.88
N ILE A 425 19.66 -2.94 15.05
CA ILE A 425 20.26 -3.22 16.37
C ILE A 425 19.28 -4.00 17.23
N LYS A 426 19.80 -4.71 18.23
CA LYS A 426 19.01 -5.32 19.29
C LYS A 426 19.28 -4.59 20.59
N VAL A 427 18.23 -4.10 21.22
CA VAL A 427 18.31 -3.31 22.45
C VAL A 427 17.77 -4.11 23.62
N ASN A 428 18.48 -4.05 24.76
CA ASN A 428 18.01 -4.53 26.04
C ASN A 428 17.60 -3.35 26.92
N ASP A 429 16.35 -3.34 27.37
CA ASP A 429 15.83 -2.40 28.35
C ASP A 429 14.74 -3.11 29.16
N GLU A 430 15.08 -3.52 30.37
CA GLU A 430 14.16 -4.24 31.24
C GLU A 430 12.97 -3.37 31.68
N ASP A 431 13.17 -2.06 31.83
CA ASP A 431 12.07 -1.14 32.16
C ASP A 431 11.12 -0.96 30.96
N ALA A 432 11.66 -0.89 29.76
CA ALA A 432 10.85 -0.82 28.53
C ALA A 432 10.09 -2.13 28.29
N LYS A 433 10.71 -3.28 28.60
CA LYS A 433 10.08 -4.60 28.53
C LYS A 433 8.93 -4.73 29.52
N ASN A 434 9.10 -4.18 30.72
CA ASN A 434 8.11 -4.23 31.81
C ASN A 434 7.20 -2.99 31.82
N LYS A 435 7.25 -2.17 30.78
CA LYS A 435 6.53 -0.91 30.68
C LYS A 435 5.04 -1.10 30.89
N LYS A 436 4.48 -0.32 31.81
CA LYS A 436 3.04 -0.14 31.89
C LYS A 436 2.62 0.66 30.64
N TYR A 437 1.91 0.02 29.73
CA TYR A 437 1.50 0.64 28.48
C TYR A 437 0.46 1.73 28.78
N LEU A 438 0.72 2.96 28.35
CA LEU A 438 -0.24 4.06 28.42
C LEU A 438 -1.23 3.90 27.26
N VAL A 439 -2.23 3.08 27.45
CA VAL A 439 -3.33 2.84 26.52
C VAL A 439 -4.62 3.47 27.06
N PRO A 440 -5.60 3.75 26.20
CA PRO A 440 -6.88 4.29 26.64
C PRO A 440 -7.54 3.41 27.70
N LYS A 441 -7.95 4.01 28.82
CA LYS A 441 -8.77 3.35 29.82
C LYS A 441 -10.23 3.40 29.39
N VAL A 442 -10.88 2.25 29.42
CA VAL A 442 -12.29 2.14 29.01
C VAL A 442 -13.24 2.19 30.19
N THR A 443 -14.49 2.56 29.89
CA THR A 443 -15.60 2.48 30.84
C THR A 443 -16.29 1.13 30.69
N LEU A 444 -16.60 0.48 31.80
CA LEU A 444 -17.33 -0.79 31.81
C LEU A 444 -18.86 -0.55 31.84
N PRO A 445 -19.68 -1.39 31.19
CA PRO A 445 -19.28 -2.52 30.35
C PRO A 445 -18.61 -2.04 29.05
N PHE A 446 -17.52 -2.73 28.62
CA PHE A 446 -16.81 -2.44 27.42
C PHE A 446 -17.07 -3.52 26.36
N TYR A 447 -17.69 -3.12 25.27
CA TYR A 447 -18.02 -4.03 24.17
C TYR A 447 -16.87 -4.10 23.16
N VAL A 448 -16.36 -5.31 22.94
CA VAL A 448 -15.50 -5.64 21.81
C VAL A 448 -16.34 -5.67 20.53
N TYR A 449 -17.57 -6.18 20.66
CA TYR A 449 -18.57 -6.19 19.62
C TYR A 449 -19.98 -6.04 20.24
N LYS A 450 -20.77 -5.14 19.69
CA LYS A 450 -22.16 -4.95 20.09
C LYS A 450 -23.13 -4.98 18.89
N ASP A 451 -22.93 -4.17 17.87
CA ASP A 451 -23.85 -4.04 16.74
C ASP A 451 -23.15 -3.48 15.47
N GLY A 452 -22.06 -4.08 15.06
CA GLY A 452 -21.51 -4.02 13.69
C GLY A 452 -20.63 -2.85 13.27
N ASN A 453 -20.88 -1.62 13.72
CA ASN A 453 -20.29 -0.44 13.06
C ASN A 453 -19.22 0.31 13.86
N ASP A 454 -19.14 0.10 15.17
CA ASP A 454 -18.16 0.77 16.03
C ASP A 454 -17.32 -0.29 16.75
N LEU A 455 -16.28 -0.75 16.06
CA LEU A 455 -15.41 -1.81 16.54
C LEU A 455 -14.14 -1.22 17.15
N PRO A 456 -13.97 -1.31 18.50
CA PRO A 456 -12.71 -0.89 19.11
C PRO A 456 -11.53 -1.78 18.70
N TYR A 457 -11.82 -3.01 18.32
CA TYR A 457 -10.86 -3.96 17.77
C TYR A 457 -11.28 -4.41 16.37
N MET A 458 -10.33 -4.52 15.45
CA MET A 458 -10.60 -4.88 14.06
C MET A 458 -10.34 -6.38 13.82
N PRO A 459 -11.20 -7.06 13.01
CA PRO A 459 -11.09 -8.49 12.71
C PRO A 459 -10.00 -8.78 11.68
N THR A 460 -8.76 -8.40 11.94
CA THR A 460 -7.65 -8.45 10.98
C THR A 460 -6.54 -9.42 11.35
N GLY A 461 -6.63 -10.09 12.48
CA GLY A 461 -5.69 -11.11 12.92
C GLY A 461 -5.99 -12.48 12.33
N TYR A 462 -5.63 -12.73 11.07
CA TYR A 462 -5.90 -14.00 10.37
C TYR A 462 -4.82 -15.04 10.57
N MET A 463 -5.21 -16.31 10.77
CA MET A 463 -4.32 -17.43 11.06
C MET A 463 -4.77 -18.73 10.39
N GLY A 464 -3.82 -19.66 10.21
CA GLY A 464 -4.10 -20.97 9.60
C GLY A 464 -4.51 -20.87 8.14
N ASN A 465 -5.45 -21.69 7.72
CA ASN A 465 -6.01 -21.63 6.36
C ASN A 465 -7.06 -20.50 6.23
N TYR A 466 -6.65 -19.30 6.61
CA TYR A 466 -7.52 -18.11 6.60
C TYR A 466 -8.05 -17.75 5.19
N LYS A 467 -7.35 -18.16 4.13
CA LYS A 467 -7.80 -17.92 2.75
C LYS A 467 -9.15 -18.56 2.41
N ALA A 468 -9.52 -19.61 3.15
CA ALA A 468 -10.82 -20.24 3.02
C ALA A 468 -11.88 -19.69 3.98
N MET A 469 -11.54 -18.63 4.74
CA MET A 469 -12.41 -18.00 5.72
C MET A 469 -12.89 -16.63 5.24
N SER A 470 -14.16 -16.32 5.46
CA SER A 470 -14.73 -14.99 5.35
C SER A 470 -15.28 -14.53 6.68
N VAL A 471 -15.23 -13.21 6.93
CA VAL A 471 -15.71 -12.59 8.16
C VAL A 471 -16.61 -11.42 7.79
N ASP A 472 -17.83 -11.46 8.27
CA ASP A 472 -18.81 -10.39 8.13
C ASP A 472 -19.23 -9.92 9.53
N THR A 473 -18.95 -8.68 9.87
CA THR A 473 -19.31 -8.06 11.15
C THR A 473 -20.66 -7.36 11.10
N GLN A 474 -21.33 -7.36 9.97
CA GLN A 474 -22.65 -6.75 9.75
C GLN A 474 -23.67 -7.76 9.23
N ASN A 475 -23.48 -9.04 9.57
CA ASN A 475 -24.43 -10.08 9.17
C ASN A 475 -25.80 -9.87 9.79
N THR A 476 -26.83 -9.98 8.97
CA THR A 476 -28.25 -9.82 9.34
C THR A 476 -29.03 -11.14 9.34
N ASP A 477 -28.47 -12.24 8.83
CA ASP A 477 -29.20 -13.50 8.68
C ASP A 477 -29.46 -14.18 10.03
N GLU A 478 -28.47 -14.12 10.92
CA GLU A 478 -28.49 -14.76 12.23
C GLU A 478 -27.98 -13.76 13.26
N VAL A 479 -28.85 -13.13 14.01
CA VAL A 479 -28.57 -12.08 15.00
C VAL A 479 -29.15 -12.50 16.35
N HIS A 480 -28.38 -12.33 17.45
CA HIS A 480 -28.87 -12.56 18.81
C HIS A 480 -29.55 -11.30 19.37
N ALA A 481 -28.88 -10.15 19.20
CA ALA A 481 -29.37 -8.86 19.69
C ALA A 481 -28.96 -7.72 18.75
N GLY A 482 -29.77 -6.64 18.69
CA GLY A 482 -29.53 -5.53 17.79
C GLY A 482 -29.84 -5.83 16.33
N ASN A 483 -29.05 -5.29 15.41
CA ASN A 483 -29.26 -5.43 13.98
C ASN A 483 -28.25 -6.38 13.31
N TYR A 484 -27.08 -6.57 13.91
CA TYR A 484 -25.95 -7.27 13.30
C TYR A 484 -25.28 -8.24 14.28
N ALA A 485 -24.75 -9.33 13.74
CA ALA A 485 -23.87 -10.25 14.42
C ALA A 485 -22.62 -10.54 13.59
N ILE A 486 -21.54 -11.00 14.21
CA ILE A 486 -20.34 -11.49 13.50
C ILE A 486 -20.67 -12.85 12.89
N LYS A 487 -20.47 -12.98 11.57
CA LYS A 487 -20.51 -14.26 10.85
C LYS A 487 -19.10 -14.62 10.40
N ILE A 488 -18.63 -15.81 10.78
CA ILE A 488 -17.34 -16.36 10.39
C ILE A 488 -17.63 -17.64 9.60
N GLU A 489 -17.40 -17.60 8.30
CA GLU A 489 -17.66 -18.72 7.40
C GLU A 489 -16.34 -19.33 6.92
N TYR A 490 -16.17 -20.64 7.12
CA TYR A 490 -15.03 -21.40 6.62
C TYR A 490 -15.50 -22.41 5.58
N LYS A 491 -15.04 -22.24 4.34
CA LYS A 491 -15.57 -22.91 3.16
C LYS A 491 -14.98 -24.30 2.91
N GLU A 492 -13.86 -24.65 3.54
CA GLU A 492 -13.18 -25.92 3.36
C GLU A 492 -13.69 -27.01 4.34
N ARG A 493 -13.53 -28.26 3.90
CA ARG A 493 -13.95 -29.43 4.69
C ARG A 493 -12.88 -29.93 5.67
N SER A 494 -11.68 -29.36 5.62
CA SER A 494 -10.55 -29.74 6.48
C SER A 494 -9.63 -28.55 6.73
N GLY A 495 -8.77 -28.67 7.73
CA GLY A 495 -7.81 -27.63 8.09
C GLY A 495 -8.27 -26.80 9.28
N TRP A 496 -7.33 -26.07 9.86
CA TRP A 496 -7.60 -25.14 10.96
C TRP A 496 -7.54 -23.69 10.47
N TYR A 497 -8.31 -22.85 11.10
CA TYR A 497 -8.35 -21.42 10.85
C TYR A 497 -8.48 -20.66 12.16
N GLY A 498 -8.08 -19.40 12.17
CA GLY A 498 -8.20 -18.54 13.33
C GLY A 498 -8.39 -17.08 12.96
N LEU A 499 -9.03 -16.36 13.85
CA LEU A 499 -9.31 -14.95 13.74
C LEU A 499 -9.03 -14.27 15.08
N ALA A 500 -8.41 -13.10 15.05
CA ALA A 500 -8.33 -12.19 16.18
C ALA A 500 -8.84 -10.81 15.80
N PHE A 501 -9.60 -10.21 16.71
CA PHE A 501 -9.98 -8.80 16.68
C PHE A 501 -8.90 -8.03 17.42
N VAL A 502 -8.10 -7.24 16.71
CA VAL A 502 -6.90 -6.60 17.23
C VAL A 502 -6.96 -5.07 17.17
N ASP A 503 -6.25 -4.42 18.08
CA ASP A 503 -5.98 -2.99 18.06
C ASP A 503 -4.47 -2.73 18.30
N PRO A 504 -3.81 -2.00 17.43
CA PRO A 504 -4.26 -1.48 16.11
C PRO A 504 -4.56 -2.60 15.11
N LYS A 505 -5.39 -2.29 14.11
CA LYS A 505 -5.67 -3.24 13.03
C LYS A 505 -4.36 -3.67 12.34
N ASP A 506 -4.29 -4.93 11.89
CA ASP A 506 -3.14 -5.52 11.20
C ASP A 506 -1.83 -5.54 12.02
N ASP A 507 -1.91 -5.33 13.32
CA ASP A 507 -0.75 -5.30 14.21
C ASP A 507 -0.70 -6.52 15.13
N TRP A 508 0.47 -7.16 15.16
CA TRP A 508 0.75 -8.35 15.95
C TRP A 508 1.66 -8.06 17.17
N GLY A 509 1.38 -6.96 17.86
CA GLY A 509 2.12 -6.58 19.05
C GLY A 509 3.35 -5.75 18.79
N GLU A 510 3.40 -5.14 17.69
CA GLU A 510 4.57 -4.43 17.22
C GLU A 510 4.47 -2.91 17.44
N THR A 511 3.29 -2.33 17.47
CA THR A 511 3.05 -0.93 17.85
C THR A 511 2.22 -0.85 19.12
N LEU A 512 2.26 0.26 19.83
CA LEU A 512 1.40 0.50 20.99
C LEU A 512 -0.07 0.51 20.55
N GLY A 513 -0.90 -0.22 21.28
CA GLY A 513 -2.33 -0.28 21.05
C GLY A 513 -3.02 -1.11 22.14
N GLY A 514 -4.32 -1.36 21.95
CA GLY A 514 -5.15 -2.03 22.93
C GLY A 514 -5.75 -1.07 23.96
N TYR A 515 -6.40 -1.63 24.95
CA TYR A 515 -7.16 -0.89 25.95
C TYR A 515 -6.86 -1.39 27.37
N GLU A 516 -6.85 -0.46 28.33
CA GLU A 516 -6.89 -0.78 29.76
C GLU A 516 -8.35 -1.09 30.15
N ILE A 517 -8.61 -2.37 30.47
CA ILE A 517 -9.95 -2.89 30.82
C ILE A 517 -9.99 -3.27 32.29
N GLU A 518 -9.15 -2.68 33.11
CA GLU A 518 -9.08 -2.97 34.55
C GLU A 518 -10.42 -2.73 35.24
N GLY A 519 -10.77 -3.66 36.17
CA GLY A 519 -12.04 -3.65 36.89
C GLY A 519 -13.07 -4.62 36.32
N ALA A 520 -12.91 -5.11 35.11
CA ALA A 520 -13.78 -6.13 34.56
C ALA A 520 -13.64 -7.45 35.33
N LYS A 521 -14.75 -8.10 35.58
CA LYS A 521 -14.82 -9.36 36.36
C LYS A 521 -15.19 -10.54 35.49
N LYS A 522 -15.80 -10.26 34.35
CA LYS A 522 -16.27 -11.26 33.39
C LYS A 522 -15.98 -10.81 31.98
N PHE A 523 -15.72 -11.78 31.13
CA PHE A 523 -15.76 -11.67 29.65
C PHE A 523 -16.87 -12.58 29.18
N SER A 524 -17.83 -12.08 28.43
CA SER A 524 -18.96 -12.86 27.97
C SER A 524 -19.29 -12.55 26.52
N PHE A 525 -19.91 -13.50 25.83
CA PHE A 525 -20.39 -13.40 24.47
C PHE A 525 -21.49 -14.43 24.22
N TRP A 526 -22.29 -14.18 23.17
CA TRP A 526 -23.19 -15.16 22.61
C TRP A 526 -22.56 -15.81 21.38
N ALA A 527 -22.74 -17.11 21.22
CA ALA A 527 -22.25 -17.81 20.05
C ALA A 527 -23.15 -18.99 19.65
N LYS A 528 -23.21 -19.24 18.35
CA LYS A 528 -23.83 -20.44 17.75
C LYS A 528 -23.01 -20.89 16.53
N ALA A 529 -23.32 -22.05 15.98
CA ALA A 529 -22.79 -22.50 14.70
C ALA A 529 -23.95 -22.92 13.77
N ASN A 530 -23.63 -23.12 12.51
CA ASN A 530 -24.62 -23.61 11.52
C ASN A 530 -25.09 -25.04 11.78
N ARG A 531 -24.50 -25.74 12.77
CA ARG A 531 -24.86 -27.09 13.21
C ARG A 531 -24.26 -27.40 14.58
N ASP A 532 -24.84 -28.38 15.25
CA ASP A 532 -24.31 -28.88 16.53
C ASP A 532 -22.96 -29.57 16.36
N GLY A 533 -22.13 -29.54 17.42
CA GLY A 533 -20.85 -30.23 17.50
C GLY A 533 -19.67 -29.52 16.82
N VAL A 534 -19.85 -28.30 16.32
CA VAL A 534 -18.74 -27.45 15.89
C VAL A 534 -17.93 -27.03 17.11
N THR A 535 -16.61 -27.31 17.11
CA THR A 535 -15.75 -26.93 18.22
C THR A 535 -14.90 -25.71 17.86
N ALA A 536 -14.87 -24.73 18.75
CA ALA A 536 -14.04 -23.55 18.61
C ALA A 536 -13.38 -23.19 19.95
N THR A 537 -12.14 -22.73 19.91
CA THR A 537 -11.49 -22.08 21.06
C THR A 537 -11.74 -20.59 20.94
N ILE A 538 -12.48 -20.02 21.89
CA ILE A 538 -12.87 -18.61 21.85
C ILE A 538 -12.44 -17.94 23.16
N GLY A 539 -11.99 -16.67 23.09
CA GLY A 539 -11.56 -15.90 24.24
C GLY A 539 -11.01 -14.53 23.85
N PHE A 540 -10.04 -14.04 24.62
CA PHE A 540 -9.32 -12.80 24.38
C PHE A 540 -7.83 -12.98 24.71
N GLY A 541 -7.01 -12.07 24.20
CA GLY A 541 -5.57 -12.09 24.41
C GLY A 541 -4.88 -13.17 23.56
N LEU A 542 -3.99 -12.77 22.69
CA LEU A 542 -3.27 -13.69 21.79
C LEU A 542 -1.78 -13.38 21.70
N ILE A 543 -1.46 -12.09 21.72
CA ILE A 543 -0.11 -11.61 21.42
C ILE A 543 0.83 -11.92 22.59
N ASP A 544 1.92 -12.64 22.29
CA ASP A 544 2.86 -13.17 23.28
C ASP A 544 3.88 -12.13 23.76
N ASN A 545 4.54 -12.44 24.90
CA ASN A 545 5.54 -11.59 25.55
C ASN A 545 6.86 -11.45 24.77
N ASP A 546 7.03 -12.17 23.68
CA ASP A 546 8.14 -11.98 22.74
C ASP A 546 7.97 -10.75 21.84
N LYS A 547 6.76 -10.17 21.88
CA LYS A 547 6.42 -8.95 21.14
C LYS A 547 6.68 -7.69 21.98
N PRO A 548 7.01 -6.56 21.32
CA PRO A 548 7.21 -5.28 22.01
C PRO A 548 6.01 -4.80 22.84
N PHE A 549 4.80 -5.13 22.39
CA PHE A 549 3.53 -4.74 23.02
C PHE A 549 2.58 -5.95 23.11
N PRO A 550 2.80 -6.87 24.06
CA PRO A 550 1.97 -8.06 24.21
C PRO A 550 0.61 -7.76 24.85
N ASP A 551 -0.29 -8.73 24.78
CA ASP A 551 -1.45 -8.78 25.68
C ASP A 551 -0.99 -9.05 27.12
N THR A 552 -1.46 -8.25 28.07
CA THR A 552 -1.11 -8.45 29.50
C THR A 552 -1.86 -9.61 30.15
N ALA A 553 -2.93 -10.08 29.51
CA ALA A 553 -3.64 -11.30 29.90
C ALA A 553 -4.19 -12.04 28.68
N LYS A 554 -4.30 -13.36 28.83
CA LYS A 554 -4.87 -14.27 27.85
C LYS A 554 -5.83 -15.22 28.51
N LYS A 555 -7.02 -15.35 27.95
CA LYS A 555 -8.00 -16.33 28.43
C LYS A 555 -8.87 -16.82 27.29
N SER A 556 -8.76 -18.09 26.99
CA SER A 556 -9.58 -18.76 26.00
C SER A 556 -10.03 -20.13 26.48
N LYS A 557 -11.07 -20.66 25.88
CA LYS A 557 -11.60 -21.97 26.20
C LYS A 557 -12.10 -22.67 24.95
N LYS A 558 -11.82 -23.96 24.84
CA LYS A 558 -12.42 -24.81 23.82
C LYS A 558 -13.89 -25.03 24.18
N LEU A 559 -14.76 -24.69 23.26
CA LEU A 559 -16.21 -24.77 23.40
C LEU A 559 -16.76 -25.68 22.31
N GLU A 560 -17.82 -26.39 22.62
CA GLU A 560 -18.68 -27.06 21.67
C GLU A 560 -19.88 -26.15 21.41
N LEU A 561 -20.04 -25.72 20.20
CA LEU A 561 -21.11 -24.82 19.75
C LEU A 561 -22.31 -25.63 19.29
N THR A 562 -23.49 -25.06 19.49
CA THR A 562 -24.76 -25.61 19.04
C THR A 562 -25.37 -24.78 17.94
N SER A 563 -26.37 -25.30 17.27
CA SER A 563 -27.18 -24.58 16.29
C SER A 563 -28.06 -23.48 16.89
N GLU A 564 -28.16 -23.43 18.22
CA GLU A 564 -28.90 -22.43 18.96
C GLU A 564 -27.96 -21.45 19.67
N TRP A 565 -28.37 -20.18 19.79
CA TRP A 565 -27.62 -19.16 20.50
C TRP A 565 -27.44 -19.52 21.99
N LYS A 566 -26.17 -19.48 22.47
CA LYS A 566 -25.82 -19.75 23.83
C LYS A 566 -24.85 -18.70 24.37
N LYS A 567 -25.10 -18.23 25.61
CA LYS A 567 -24.18 -17.31 26.29
C LYS A 567 -23.04 -18.09 26.95
N TYR A 568 -21.80 -17.63 26.64
CA TYR A 568 -20.58 -18.11 27.30
C TYR A 568 -20.01 -17.01 28.18
N THR A 569 -19.50 -17.38 29.36
CA THR A 569 -18.98 -16.40 30.32
C THR A 569 -17.71 -16.93 30.98
N PHE A 570 -16.67 -16.12 31.00
CA PHE A 570 -15.39 -16.40 31.65
C PHE A 570 -15.21 -15.48 32.87
N LYS A 571 -14.79 -16.02 34.00
CA LYS A 571 -14.38 -15.22 35.17
C LYS A 571 -12.95 -14.74 34.95
N ILE A 572 -12.72 -13.43 34.98
CA ILE A 572 -11.43 -12.79 34.66
C ILE A 572 -10.92 -11.86 35.78
N LYS A 573 -11.58 -11.83 36.94
CA LYS A 573 -11.25 -10.94 38.09
C LYS A 573 -9.76 -10.96 38.49
N ARG A 574 -9.02 -12.03 38.17
CA ARG A 574 -7.61 -12.21 38.57
C ARG A 574 -6.63 -11.94 37.44
N GLU A 575 -7.11 -11.61 36.26
CA GLU A 575 -6.28 -11.38 35.12
C GLU A 575 -5.74 -9.93 35.12
N ASN A 576 -4.54 -9.71 34.59
CA ASN A 576 -4.00 -8.38 34.39
C ASN A 576 -4.58 -7.79 33.11
N LEU A 577 -5.55 -6.89 33.25
CA LEU A 577 -6.26 -6.28 32.11
C LEU A 577 -5.74 -4.88 31.79
N SER A 578 -4.50 -4.57 32.15
CA SER A 578 -3.92 -3.24 31.95
C SER A 578 -3.62 -2.91 30.47
N CYS A 579 -3.52 -3.91 29.61
CA CYS A 579 -3.38 -3.71 28.16
C CYS A 579 -3.86 -4.97 27.44
N ILE A 580 -5.06 -4.93 26.88
CA ILE A 580 -5.61 -6.01 26.05
C ILE A 580 -5.66 -5.50 24.61
N ARG A 581 -4.95 -6.18 23.73
CA ARG A 581 -4.80 -5.84 22.32
C ARG A 581 -5.63 -6.72 21.39
N SER A 582 -5.90 -7.95 21.85
CA SER A 582 -6.70 -8.92 21.14
C SER A 582 -8.01 -9.12 21.92
N GLY A 583 -9.03 -8.31 21.60
CA GLY A 583 -10.29 -8.24 22.34
C GLY A 583 -11.18 -9.47 22.15
N LEU A 584 -11.09 -10.12 21.00
CA LEU A 584 -11.74 -11.40 20.70
C LEU A 584 -10.78 -12.26 19.89
N VAL A 585 -10.63 -13.52 20.26
CA VAL A 585 -9.87 -14.52 19.51
C VAL A 585 -10.70 -15.78 19.30
N LEU A 586 -10.59 -16.38 18.12
CA LEU A 586 -11.26 -17.60 17.74
C LEU A 586 -10.31 -18.52 16.98
N PHE A 587 -10.28 -19.80 17.34
CA PHE A 587 -9.62 -20.86 16.60
C PHE A 587 -10.57 -22.03 16.42
N SER A 588 -10.64 -22.57 15.20
CA SER A 588 -11.45 -23.75 14.92
C SER A 588 -10.76 -24.63 13.88
N SER A 589 -11.23 -25.87 13.77
CA SER A 589 -10.82 -26.81 12.73
C SER A 589 -12.03 -27.47 12.12
N SER A 590 -12.03 -27.57 10.82
CA SER A 590 -13.07 -28.29 10.08
C SER A 590 -12.72 -29.77 9.93
N PHE A 591 -13.72 -30.62 10.15
CA PHE A 591 -13.60 -32.07 10.05
C PHE A 591 -14.74 -32.63 9.19
N GLY A 592 -14.55 -32.58 7.86
CA GLY A 592 -15.45 -33.21 6.90
C GLY A 592 -16.54 -32.32 6.30
N PHE A 593 -16.75 -31.07 6.79
CA PHE A 593 -17.78 -30.16 6.28
C PHE A 593 -17.40 -28.68 6.47
N PRO A 594 -17.90 -27.77 5.63
CA PRO A 594 -17.79 -26.34 5.85
C PRO A 594 -18.47 -25.92 7.17
N GLN A 595 -17.96 -24.87 7.80
CA GLN A 595 -18.46 -24.40 9.10
C GLN A 595 -18.81 -22.93 9.03
N THR A 596 -19.89 -22.55 9.70
CA THR A 596 -20.22 -21.15 9.97
C THR A 596 -20.43 -20.96 11.46
N ILE A 597 -19.74 -19.98 12.03
CA ILE A 597 -19.82 -19.61 13.44
C ILE A 597 -20.36 -18.18 13.51
N TYR A 598 -21.34 -17.97 14.37
CA TYR A 598 -21.91 -16.66 14.65
C TYR A 598 -21.55 -16.26 16.07
N ILE A 599 -21.17 -15.00 16.27
CA ILE A 599 -20.83 -14.43 17.57
C ILE A 599 -21.50 -13.07 17.72
N ASP A 600 -22.00 -12.79 18.91
CA ASP A 600 -22.70 -11.55 19.21
C ASP A 600 -22.47 -11.11 20.66
N GLU A 601 -22.70 -9.81 20.95
CA GLU A 601 -22.62 -9.25 22.31
C GLU A 601 -21.31 -9.61 23.05
N VAL A 602 -20.16 -9.36 22.44
CA VAL A 602 -18.85 -9.62 23.05
C VAL A 602 -18.48 -8.49 24.01
N VAL A 603 -18.40 -8.77 25.30
CA VAL A 603 -18.30 -7.72 26.33
C VAL A 603 -17.41 -8.09 27.52
N PHE A 604 -16.65 -7.11 27.98
CA PHE A 604 -15.98 -7.08 29.29
C PHE A 604 -16.86 -6.34 30.28
N GLU A 605 -17.21 -7.02 31.42
CA GLU A 605 -18.10 -6.49 32.45
C GLU A 605 -17.62 -6.78 33.90
#